data_3010049d2650327d537439ee48d0641c
#
_entry.id   3010049d2650327d537439ee48d0641c
#
_cell.length_a   1.000
_cell.length_b   1.000
_cell.length_c   1.000
_cell.angle_alpha   90.00
_cell.angle_beta   90.00
_cell.angle_gamma   90.00
#
_symmetry.space_group_name_H-M   'P 1'
#
loop_
_entity.id
_entity.type
_entity.pdbx_description
1 polymer ?
#
loop_
_entity_poly.entity_id
_entity_poly.type
_entity_poly.pdbx_seq_one_letter_code
_entity_poly.pdbx_strand_id
1 'polypeptide(L)'
;VSGVLFNVSETDRTDELDSVMEKALPMLTEHGDNISFNKGLYERIAKLYHADQSHLNREQQMVLKKRFEAFERNGIGLSEEKQTRLREINTEMASKSQKLGNNILSESNAFKERFGISVSDYPNAMTTTEDRSLRQEMLEAYTKRGNNGNEFDNRQLVLDIMRLRIEKAQIMGYKTPAAYILEPKMAHDAETVDAFLADIIEAA
;
A
#
# COMPACT_ATOMS: atom_id res chain seq x y z
N VAL A 1 -15.71 10.50 -6.77
CA VAL A 1 -15.53 9.72 -8.03
C VAL A 1 -14.51 8.61 -7.81
N SER A 2 -13.29 8.89 -7.31
CA SER A 2 -12.25 7.85 -7.10
C SER A 2 -12.70 6.74 -6.15
N GLY A 3 -13.39 7.05 -5.04
CA GLY A 3 -13.90 6.04 -4.11
C GLY A 3 -14.88 5.04 -4.75
N VAL A 4 -15.73 5.50 -5.66
CA VAL A 4 -16.65 4.62 -6.42
C VAL A 4 -15.84 3.74 -7.38
N LEU A 5 -14.88 4.32 -8.11
CA LEU A 5 -14.02 3.58 -9.05
C LEU A 5 -13.25 2.45 -8.33
N PHE A 6 -12.61 2.75 -7.21
CA PHE A 6 -11.89 1.74 -6.41
C PHE A 6 -12.84 0.67 -5.85
N ASN A 7 -13.99 1.07 -5.31
CA ASN A 7 -14.95 0.11 -4.78
C ASN A 7 -15.42 -0.88 -5.84
N VAL A 8 -15.80 -0.38 -7.03
CA VAL A 8 -16.26 -1.26 -8.13
C VAL A 8 -15.11 -2.12 -8.64
N SER A 9 -13.87 -1.60 -8.72
CA SER A 9 -12.72 -2.41 -9.14
C SER A 9 -12.36 -3.55 -8.19
N GLU A 10 -12.76 -3.45 -6.93
CA GLU A 10 -12.53 -4.49 -5.91
C GLU A 10 -13.70 -5.49 -5.80
N THR A 11 -14.90 -5.07 -6.15
CA THR A 11 -16.13 -5.88 -5.94
C THR A 11 -16.72 -6.48 -7.21
N ASP A 12 -16.59 -5.81 -8.35
CA ASP A 12 -17.18 -6.22 -9.64
C ASP A 12 -16.22 -5.92 -10.80
N ARG A 13 -15.09 -6.58 -10.76
CA ARG A 13 -13.95 -6.35 -11.64
C ARG A 13 -14.17 -6.95 -13.01
N THR A 14 -13.86 -6.17 -14.06
CA THR A 14 -13.84 -6.58 -15.47
C THR A 14 -12.53 -6.14 -16.13
N ASP A 15 -12.15 -6.78 -17.25
CA ASP A 15 -10.96 -6.41 -18.03
C ASP A 15 -11.03 -4.95 -18.55
N GLU A 16 -12.25 -4.48 -18.86
CA GLU A 16 -12.49 -3.10 -19.27
C GLU A 16 -12.21 -2.14 -18.11
N LEU A 17 -12.64 -2.49 -16.90
CA LEU A 17 -12.38 -1.70 -15.69
C LEU A 17 -10.89 -1.68 -15.34
N ASP A 18 -10.18 -2.78 -15.53
CA ASP A 18 -8.72 -2.83 -15.36
C ASP A 18 -8.01 -1.87 -16.31
N SER A 19 -8.41 -1.85 -17.57
CA SER A 19 -7.88 -0.89 -18.55
C SER A 19 -8.17 0.57 -18.18
N VAL A 20 -9.30 0.84 -17.54
CA VAL A 20 -9.64 2.17 -17.00
C VAL A 20 -8.74 2.48 -15.79
N MET A 21 -8.56 1.52 -14.88
CA MET A 21 -7.73 1.68 -13.67
C MET A 21 -6.26 1.96 -14.02
N GLU A 22 -5.70 1.27 -15.01
CA GLU A 22 -4.32 1.51 -15.49
C GLU A 22 -4.11 2.95 -15.95
N LYS A 23 -5.12 3.57 -16.53
CA LYS A 23 -5.08 4.98 -16.98
C LYS A 23 -5.39 5.96 -15.85
N ALA A 24 -6.37 5.64 -15.01
CA ALA A 24 -6.84 6.54 -13.96
C ALA A 24 -5.85 6.64 -12.79
N LEU A 25 -5.16 5.53 -12.45
CA LEU A 25 -4.28 5.48 -11.28
C LEU A 25 -3.10 6.45 -11.36
N PRO A 26 -2.36 6.58 -12.47
CA PRO A 26 -1.33 7.61 -12.61
C PRO A 26 -1.89 9.03 -12.47
N MET A 27 -3.06 9.32 -13.05
CA MET A 27 -3.70 10.64 -12.95
C MET A 27 -4.11 10.98 -11.51
N LEU A 28 -4.63 10.00 -10.77
CA LEU A 28 -5.00 10.18 -9.36
C LEU A 28 -3.75 10.36 -8.48
N THR A 29 -2.67 9.63 -8.77
CA THR A 29 -1.39 9.77 -8.08
C THR A 29 -0.80 11.17 -8.33
N GLU A 30 -0.75 11.60 -9.59
CA GLU A 30 -0.30 12.95 -9.96
C GLU A 30 -1.14 14.04 -9.28
N HIS A 31 -2.46 13.88 -9.25
CA HIS A 31 -3.34 14.83 -8.57
C HIS A 31 -3.05 14.89 -7.07
N GLY A 32 -2.84 13.74 -6.41
CA GLY A 32 -2.44 13.66 -5.01
C GLY A 32 -1.11 14.34 -4.74
N ASP A 33 -0.12 14.11 -5.60
CA ASP A 33 1.19 14.75 -5.51
C ASP A 33 1.10 16.27 -5.75
N ASN A 34 0.27 16.73 -6.68
CA ASN A 34 0.04 18.15 -6.92
C ASN A 34 -0.57 18.87 -5.71
N ILE A 35 -1.40 18.19 -4.92
CA ILE A 35 -1.88 18.71 -3.63
C ILE A 35 -0.75 18.68 -2.60
N SER A 36 -0.06 17.57 -2.44
CA SER A 36 0.96 17.35 -1.40
C SER A 36 2.19 18.26 -1.55
N PHE A 37 2.51 18.64 -2.78
CA PHE A 37 3.61 19.56 -3.10
C PHE A 37 3.15 20.99 -3.41
N ASN A 38 1.91 21.36 -3.05
CA ASN A 38 1.42 22.72 -3.22
C ASN A 38 1.93 23.64 -2.12
N LYS A 39 2.99 24.39 -2.41
CA LYS A 39 3.63 25.32 -1.47
C LYS A 39 2.64 26.36 -0.93
N GLY A 40 1.78 26.94 -1.79
CA GLY A 40 0.82 27.95 -1.36
C GLY A 40 -0.24 27.42 -0.42
N LEU A 41 -0.67 26.16 -0.59
CA LEU A 41 -1.57 25.48 0.35
C LEU A 41 -0.86 25.16 1.66
N TYR A 42 0.35 24.65 1.60
CA TYR A 42 1.18 24.38 2.78
C TYR A 42 1.41 25.64 3.61
N GLU A 43 1.82 26.74 3.00
CA GLU A 43 2.07 28.01 3.71
C GLU A 43 0.84 28.53 4.46
N ARG A 44 -0.35 28.37 3.87
CA ARG A 44 -1.62 28.74 4.55
C ARG A 44 -1.89 27.83 5.75
N ILE A 45 -1.68 26.53 5.62
CA ILE A 45 -1.86 25.56 6.71
C ILE A 45 -0.81 25.77 7.80
N ALA A 46 0.46 25.97 7.44
CA ALA A 46 1.55 26.29 8.37
C ALA A 46 1.28 27.56 9.17
N LYS A 47 0.79 28.62 8.48
CA LYS A 47 0.40 29.85 9.15
C LYS A 47 -0.68 29.64 10.21
N LEU A 48 -1.69 28.84 9.91
CA LEU A 48 -2.75 28.50 10.85
C LEU A 48 -2.22 27.61 11.99
N TYR A 49 -1.36 26.65 11.67
CA TYR A 49 -0.79 25.72 12.64
C TYR A 49 0.10 26.42 13.70
N HIS A 50 0.86 27.44 13.29
CA HIS A 50 1.73 28.22 14.16
C HIS A 50 1.04 29.44 14.81
N ALA A 51 -0.23 29.75 14.45
CA ALA A 51 -1.00 30.81 15.08
C ALA A 51 -1.62 30.37 16.41
N ASP A 52 -2.23 31.30 17.13
CA ASP A 52 -3.03 30.98 18.32
C ASP A 52 -4.22 30.09 17.94
N GLN A 53 -4.28 28.91 18.55
CA GLN A 53 -5.31 27.90 18.34
C GLN A 53 -6.33 27.84 19.49
N SER A 54 -6.33 28.78 20.42
CA SER A 54 -7.20 28.78 21.61
C SER A 54 -8.71 28.80 21.27
N HIS A 55 -9.04 29.34 20.08
CA HIS A 55 -10.41 29.37 19.56
C HIS A 55 -10.87 28.08 18.87
N LEU A 56 -9.94 27.14 18.65
CA LEU A 56 -10.24 25.84 18.03
C LEU A 56 -10.56 24.80 19.08
N ASN A 57 -11.57 23.96 18.82
CA ASN A 57 -11.80 22.79 19.64
C ASN A 57 -10.73 21.69 19.38
N ARG A 58 -10.70 20.67 20.25
CA ARG A 58 -9.71 19.58 20.19
C ARG A 58 -9.68 18.87 18.82
N GLU A 59 -10.83 18.66 18.21
CA GLU A 59 -10.92 17.97 16.92
C GLU A 59 -10.33 18.84 15.80
N GLN A 60 -10.65 20.14 15.79
CA GLN A 60 -10.12 21.10 14.82
C GLN A 60 -8.59 21.23 14.95
N GLN A 61 -8.07 21.31 16.17
CA GLN A 61 -6.62 21.32 16.42
C GLN A 61 -5.97 20.02 15.90
N MET A 62 -6.59 18.87 16.12
CA MET A 62 -6.09 17.59 15.64
C MET A 62 -6.11 17.50 14.10
N VAL A 63 -7.17 17.99 13.46
CA VAL A 63 -7.25 18.04 11.99
C VAL A 63 -6.15 18.95 11.43
N LEU A 64 -5.96 20.13 12.01
CA LEU A 64 -4.94 21.06 11.58
C LEU A 64 -3.53 20.46 11.74
N LYS A 65 -3.24 19.88 12.89
CA LYS A 65 -1.98 19.17 13.17
C LYS A 65 -1.73 18.07 12.13
N LYS A 66 -2.69 17.17 11.94
CA LYS A 66 -2.54 16.06 10.98
C LYS A 66 -2.36 16.54 9.54
N ARG A 67 -3.00 17.63 9.14
CA ARG A 67 -2.81 18.22 7.81
C ARG A 67 -1.42 18.82 7.64
N PHE A 68 -0.95 19.56 8.63
CA PHE A 68 0.40 20.11 8.62
C PHE A 68 1.46 18.99 8.56
N GLU A 69 1.38 18.01 9.46
CA GLU A 69 2.28 16.86 9.49
C GLU A 69 2.25 16.05 8.17
N ALA A 70 1.08 15.92 7.52
CA ALA A 70 0.98 15.23 6.24
C ALA A 70 1.79 15.92 5.13
N PHE A 71 1.80 17.25 5.07
CA PHE A 71 2.64 17.99 4.11
C PHE A 71 4.13 17.79 4.38
N GLU A 72 4.55 17.92 5.64
CA GLU A 72 5.95 17.69 6.05
C GLU A 72 6.39 16.27 5.68
N ARG A 73 5.59 15.27 6.02
CA ARG A 73 5.86 13.86 5.75
C ARG A 73 5.77 13.47 4.27
N ASN A 74 5.13 14.27 3.44
CA ASN A 74 5.14 14.07 1.99
C ASN A 74 6.31 14.78 1.29
N GLY A 75 7.15 15.51 2.05
CA GLY A 75 8.39 16.09 1.52
C GLY A 75 8.23 17.47 0.92
N ILE A 76 7.24 18.27 1.36
CA ILE A 76 7.03 19.65 0.87
C ILE A 76 8.27 20.53 1.09
N GLY A 77 9.05 20.30 2.13
CA GLY A 77 10.28 21.03 2.45
C GLY A 77 11.52 20.58 1.68
N LEU A 78 11.43 19.54 0.85
CA LEU A 78 12.55 19.02 0.07
C LEU A 78 12.85 19.91 -1.15
N SER A 79 14.06 19.76 -1.71
CA SER A 79 14.43 20.38 -2.98
C SER A 79 13.53 19.90 -4.14
N GLU A 80 13.41 20.72 -5.19
CA GLU A 80 12.60 20.38 -6.36
C GLU A 80 13.04 19.08 -7.04
N GLU A 81 14.34 18.79 -7.07
CA GLU A 81 14.88 17.53 -7.58
C GLU A 81 14.35 16.33 -6.78
N LYS A 82 14.41 16.40 -5.44
CA LYS A 82 13.90 15.34 -4.56
C LYS A 82 12.39 15.19 -4.67
N GLN A 83 11.65 16.29 -4.77
CA GLN A 83 10.19 16.25 -4.98
C GLN A 83 9.83 15.61 -6.33
N THR A 84 10.57 15.93 -7.40
CA THR A 84 10.40 15.30 -8.72
C THR A 84 10.62 13.80 -8.62
N ARG A 85 11.72 13.37 -7.96
CA ARG A 85 12.00 11.94 -7.78
C ARG A 85 10.93 11.24 -6.94
N LEU A 86 10.39 11.88 -5.89
CA LEU A 86 9.27 11.34 -5.11
C LEU A 86 8.00 11.14 -5.96
N ARG A 87 7.68 12.05 -6.87
CA ARG A 87 6.55 11.89 -7.80
C ARG A 87 6.73 10.67 -8.70
N GLU A 88 7.92 10.50 -9.26
CA GLU A 88 8.26 9.32 -10.07
C GLU A 88 8.08 8.03 -9.24
N ILE A 89 8.65 7.99 -8.04
CA ILE A 89 8.54 6.85 -7.13
C ILE A 89 7.07 6.55 -6.80
N ASN A 90 6.26 7.56 -6.48
CA ASN A 90 4.84 7.38 -6.17
C ASN A 90 4.08 6.77 -7.35
N THR A 91 4.32 7.28 -8.56
CA THR A 91 3.70 6.77 -9.80
C THR A 91 4.13 5.34 -10.10
N GLU A 92 5.43 5.04 -10.01
CA GLU A 92 5.95 3.70 -10.23
C GLU A 92 5.42 2.70 -9.20
N MET A 93 5.39 3.06 -7.92
CA MET A 93 4.86 2.22 -6.85
C MET A 93 3.38 1.95 -7.05
N ALA A 94 2.59 2.95 -7.41
CA ALA A 94 1.16 2.78 -7.67
C ALA A 94 0.92 1.78 -8.81
N SER A 95 1.58 1.96 -9.95
CA SER A 95 1.48 1.08 -11.12
C SER A 95 1.94 -0.36 -10.81
N LYS A 96 3.11 -0.52 -10.17
CA LYS A 96 3.65 -1.84 -9.82
C LYS A 96 2.77 -2.57 -8.79
N SER A 97 2.22 -1.85 -7.81
CA SER A 97 1.32 -2.42 -6.80
C SER A 97 0.00 -2.89 -7.44
N GLN A 98 -0.55 -2.09 -8.37
CA GLN A 98 -1.73 -2.49 -9.13
C GLN A 98 -1.47 -3.78 -9.93
N LYS A 99 -0.36 -3.83 -10.66
CA LYS A 99 0.02 -5.03 -11.43
C LYS A 99 0.20 -6.25 -10.53
N LEU A 100 0.84 -6.09 -9.36
CA LEU A 100 1.00 -7.17 -8.38
C LEU A 100 -0.37 -7.71 -7.93
N GLY A 101 -1.30 -6.83 -7.60
CA GLY A 101 -2.67 -7.22 -7.22
C GLY A 101 -3.40 -7.95 -8.35
N ASN A 102 -3.27 -7.45 -9.58
CA ASN A 102 -3.86 -8.07 -10.77
C ASN A 102 -3.34 -9.49 -10.98
N ASN A 103 -2.04 -9.70 -10.89
CA ASN A 103 -1.42 -11.01 -11.04
C ASN A 103 -1.91 -12.01 -9.97
N ILE A 104 -1.99 -11.59 -8.70
CA ILE A 104 -2.53 -12.43 -7.61
C ILE A 104 -3.99 -12.79 -7.85
N LEU A 105 -4.79 -11.85 -8.34
CA LEU A 105 -6.19 -12.12 -8.65
C LEU A 105 -6.34 -13.13 -9.79
N SER A 106 -5.56 -12.98 -10.88
CA SER A 106 -5.57 -13.91 -12.01
C SER A 106 -5.24 -15.33 -11.56
N GLU A 107 -4.21 -15.51 -10.74
CA GLU A 107 -3.86 -16.84 -10.21
C GLU A 107 -4.86 -17.35 -9.15
N SER A 108 -5.56 -16.46 -8.44
CA SER A 108 -6.65 -16.84 -7.53
C SER A 108 -7.88 -17.33 -8.30
N ASN A 109 -8.17 -16.73 -9.45
CA ASN A 109 -9.21 -17.21 -10.34
C ASN A 109 -8.85 -18.58 -10.97
N ALA A 110 -7.60 -18.74 -11.40
CA ALA A 110 -7.10 -20.03 -11.88
C ALA A 110 -7.17 -21.14 -10.80
N PHE A 111 -6.88 -20.78 -9.54
CA PHE A 111 -7.07 -21.70 -8.40
C PHE A 111 -8.54 -22.12 -8.27
N LYS A 112 -9.48 -21.16 -8.34
CA LYS A 112 -10.91 -21.42 -8.28
C LYS A 112 -11.38 -22.30 -9.44
N GLU A 113 -10.92 -22.04 -10.65
CA GLU A 113 -11.25 -22.86 -11.83
C GLU A 113 -10.76 -24.30 -11.68
N ARG A 114 -9.52 -24.47 -11.17
CA ARG A 114 -8.91 -25.80 -11.01
C ARG A 114 -9.56 -26.65 -9.91
N PHE A 115 -9.90 -26.06 -8.77
CA PHE A 115 -10.35 -26.80 -7.58
C PHE A 115 -11.82 -26.65 -7.27
N GLY A 116 -12.56 -25.79 -7.99
CA GLY A 116 -14.00 -25.53 -7.76
C GLY A 116 -14.29 -24.76 -6.46
N ILE A 117 -13.26 -24.24 -5.78
CA ILE A 117 -13.37 -23.51 -4.52
C ILE A 117 -12.61 -22.18 -4.60
N SER A 118 -13.08 -21.15 -3.89
CA SER A 118 -12.36 -19.89 -3.81
C SER A 118 -11.14 -20.00 -2.89
N VAL A 119 -10.21 -19.05 -3.00
CA VAL A 119 -9.05 -18.99 -2.10
C VAL A 119 -9.46 -18.69 -0.66
N SER A 120 -10.63 -18.10 -0.42
CA SER A 120 -11.20 -17.91 0.93
C SER A 120 -11.73 -19.20 1.54
N ASP A 121 -12.15 -20.17 0.72
CA ASP A 121 -12.63 -21.47 1.17
C ASP A 121 -11.50 -22.48 1.39
N TYR A 122 -10.27 -22.15 0.95
CA TYR A 122 -9.11 -23.02 1.07
C TYR A 122 -8.86 -23.56 2.49
N PRO A 123 -8.91 -22.76 3.58
CA PRO A 123 -8.70 -23.29 4.92
C PRO A 123 -9.71 -24.37 5.31
N ASN A 124 -10.98 -24.19 4.96
CA ASN A 124 -12.02 -25.18 5.19
C ASN A 124 -11.80 -26.45 4.36
N ALA A 125 -11.45 -26.30 3.08
CA ALA A 125 -11.16 -27.41 2.20
C ALA A 125 -9.98 -28.24 2.71
N MET A 126 -8.95 -27.63 3.25
CA MET A 126 -7.79 -28.32 3.85
C MET A 126 -8.15 -29.19 5.07
N THR A 127 -9.21 -28.82 5.81
CA THR A 127 -9.68 -29.57 6.98
C THR A 127 -10.69 -30.67 6.62
N THR A 128 -11.46 -30.50 5.56
CA THR A 128 -12.56 -31.41 5.19
C THR A 128 -12.22 -32.41 4.09
N THR A 129 -11.20 -32.13 3.28
CA THR A 129 -10.77 -33.04 2.18
C THR A 129 -9.99 -34.22 2.77
N GLU A 130 -10.48 -35.45 2.54
CA GLU A 130 -9.81 -36.68 3.00
C GLU A 130 -8.59 -37.06 2.15
N ASP A 131 -8.63 -36.78 0.85
CA ASP A 131 -7.55 -37.09 -0.09
C ASP A 131 -6.31 -36.22 0.18
N ARG A 132 -5.24 -36.88 0.67
CA ARG A 132 -3.97 -36.23 0.98
C ARG A 132 -3.30 -35.64 -0.27
N SER A 133 -3.39 -36.31 -1.42
CA SER A 133 -2.77 -35.84 -2.65
C SER A 133 -3.44 -34.56 -3.13
N LEU A 134 -4.76 -34.50 -3.06
CA LEU A 134 -5.52 -33.29 -3.41
C LEU A 134 -5.20 -32.14 -2.46
N ARG A 135 -5.06 -32.40 -1.13
CA ARG A 135 -4.62 -31.38 -0.18
C ARG A 135 -3.23 -30.83 -0.52
N GLN A 136 -2.29 -31.71 -0.91
CA GLN A 136 -0.96 -31.27 -1.34
C GLN A 136 -1.02 -30.40 -2.57
N GLU A 137 -1.77 -30.77 -3.60
CA GLU A 137 -1.95 -29.96 -4.80
C GLU A 137 -2.56 -28.60 -4.50
N MET A 138 -3.59 -28.56 -3.65
CA MET A 138 -4.21 -27.31 -3.21
C MET A 138 -3.20 -26.41 -2.45
N LEU A 139 -2.41 -27.00 -1.54
CA LEU A 139 -1.39 -26.28 -0.79
C LEU A 139 -0.35 -25.65 -1.72
N GLU A 140 0.18 -26.45 -2.66
CA GLU A 140 1.17 -25.96 -3.63
C GLU A 140 0.59 -24.85 -4.51
N ALA A 141 -0.59 -25.04 -5.05
CA ALA A 141 -1.25 -24.04 -5.88
C ALA A 141 -1.58 -22.76 -5.10
N TYR A 142 -2.03 -22.90 -3.84
CA TYR A 142 -2.35 -21.77 -2.97
C TYR A 142 -1.10 -20.95 -2.60
N THR A 143 -0.02 -21.61 -2.19
CA THR A 143 1.20 -20.95 -1.69
C THR A 143 2.07 -20.38 -2.80
N LYS A 144 2.00 -20.92 -4.03
CA LYS A 144 2.78 -20.45 -5.17
C LYS A 144 2.13 -19.32 -5.97
N ARG A 145 0.96 -18.85 -5.60
CA ARG A 145 0.32 -17.73 -6.31
C ARG A 145 1.24 -16.51 -6.38
N GLY A 146 1.44 -15.98 -7.58
CA GLY A 146 2.39 -14.90 -7.86
C GLY A 146 3.86 -15.33 -7.86
N ASN A 147 4.15 -16.65 -7.85
CA ASN A 147 5.51 -17.19 -7.81
C ASN A 147 5.63 -18.48 -8.65
N ASN A 148 4.98 -18.52 -9.81
CA ASN A 148 4.97 -19.70 -10.66
C ASN A 148 5.92 -19.61 -11.87
N GLY A 149 6.67 -18.52 -12.03
CA GLY A 149 7.56 -18.29 -13.16
C GLY A 149 6.82 -18.08 -14.49
N ASN A 150 5.53 -17.78 -14.43
CA ASN A 150 4.66 -17.47 -15.55
C ASN A 150 4.49 -15.94 -15.72
N GLU A 151 3.56 -15.53 -16.58
CA GLU A 151 3.23 -14.12 -16.83
C GLU A 151 2.70 -13.37 -15.61
N PHE A 152 2.20 -14.08 -14.59
CA PHE A 152 1.69 -13.53 -13.32
C PHE A 152 2.71 -13.57 -12.18
N ASP A 153 3.98 -13.87 -12.48
CA ASP A 153 5.04 -13.93 -11.46
C ASP A 153 5.34 -12.53 -10.89
N ASN A 154 5.29 -12.42 -9.57
CA ASN A 154 5.44 -11.15 -8.85
C ASN A 154 6.82 -10.95 -8.21
N ARG A 155 7.74 -11.90 -8.32
CA ARG A 155 9.06 -11.81 -7.64
C ARG A 155 9.80 -10.53 -7.97
N GLN A 156 9.87 -10.17 -9.25
CA GLN A 156 10.55 -8.95 -9.66
C GLN A 156 9.79 -7.69 -9.23
N LEU A 157 8.44 -7.70 -9.31
CA LEU A 157 7.60 -6.58 -8.85
C LEU A 157 7.79 -6.30 -7.35
N VAL A 158 7.84 -7.36 -6.53
CA VAL A 158 8.09 -7.22 -5.08
C VAL A 158 9.46 -6.58 -4.83
N LEU A 159 10.51 -7.05 -5.50
CA LEU A 159 11.86 -6.48 -5.36
C LEU A 159 11.90 -5.01 -5.77
N ASP A 160 11.26 -4.66 -6.87
CA ASP A 160 11.23 -3.28 -7.36
C ASP A 160 10.46 -2.37 -6.38
N ILE A 161 9.30 -2.81 -5.90
CA ILE A 161 8.52 -2.05 -4.90
C ILE A 161 9.34 -1.85 -3.60
N MET A 162 10.06 -2.89 -3.15
CA MET A 162 10.91 -2.76 -1.97
C MET A 162 12.05 -1.77 -2.18
N ARG A 163 12.70 -1.77 -3.35
CA ARG A 163 13.75 -0.78 -3.70
C ARG A 163 13.18 0.64 -3.69
N LEU A 164 12.03 0.86 -4.31
CA LEU A 164 11.36 2.16 -4.33
C LEU A 164 10.98 2.64 -2.93
N ARG A 165 10.50 1.75 -2.06
CA ARG A 165 10.21 2.08 -0.65
C ARG A 165 11.47 2.49 0.12
N ILE A 166 12.60 1.80 -0.11
CA ILE A 166 13.89 2.14 0.51
C ILE A 166 14.35 3.51 0.03
N GLU A 167 14.34 3.75 -1.28
CA GLU A 167 14.71 5.04 -1.87
C GLU A 167 13.84 6.17 -1.35
N LYS A 168 12.52 5.97 -1.29
CA LYS A 168 11.58 6.93 -0.71
C LYS A 168 11.93 7.27 0.74
N ALA A 169 12.17 6.28 1.57
CA ALA A 169 12.54 6.49 2.97
C ALA A 169 13.85 7.29 3.08
N GLN A 170 14.85 6.97 2.28
CA GLN A 170 16.14 7.68 2.27
C GLN A 170 16.00 9.14 1.81
N ILE A 171 15.21 9.41 0.77
CA ILE A 171 14.91 10.78 0.32
C ILE A 171 14.25 11.57 1.45
N MET A 172 13.36 10.94 2.21
CA MET A 172 12.67 11.53 3.36
C MET A 172 13.54 11.63 4.62
N GLY A 173 14.79 11.15 4.59
CA GLY A 173 15.74 11.23 5.72
C GLY A 173 15.62 10.08 6.73
N TYR A 174 14.90 9.02 6.41
CA TYR A 174 14.74 7.85 7.28
C TYR A 174 15.70 6.73 6.87
N LYS A 175 16.20 6.01 7.89
CA LYS A 175 17.12 4.88 7.67
C LYS A 175 16.46 3.69 6.98
N THR A 176 15.19 3.44 7.27
CA THR A 176 14.43 2.31 6.73
C THR A 176 13.00 2.70 6.39
N PRO A 177 12.32 1.97 5.47
CA PRO A 177 10.89 2.13 5.23
C PRO A 177 10.03 1.95 6.49
N ALA A 178 10.41 1.01 7.37
CA ALA A 178 9.71 0.78 8.64
C ALA A 178 9.77 2.02 9.54
N ALA A 179 10.96 2.62 9.71
CA ALA A 179 11.11 3.85 10.50
C ALA A 179 10.22 4.98 9.96
N TYR A 180 10.17 5.17 8.63
CA TYR A 180 9.30 6.17 8.00
C TYR A 180 7.81 5.91 8.24
N ILE A 181 7.36 4.66 8.10
CA ILE A 181 5.94 4.32 8.20
C ILE A 181 5.45 4.27 9.65
N LEU A 182 6.28 3.78 10.57
CA LEU A 182 5.88 3.54 11.97
C LEU A 182 5.85 4.80 12.82
N GLU A 183 6.65 5.82 12.51
CA GLU A 183 6.73 7.05 13.30
C GLU A 183 5.36 7.65 13.70
N PRO A 184 4.35 7.79 12.81
CA PRO A 184 3.03 8.30 13.19
C PRO A 184 2.07 7.21 13.68
N LYS A 185 2.50 5.97 13.83
CA LYS A 185 1.69 4.84 14.28
C LYS A 185 1.79 4.67 15.80
N MET A 186 0.91 3.85 16.39
CA MET A 186 0.92 3.58 17.84
C MET A 186 2.22 2.93 18.32
N ALA A 187 2.86 2.10 17.50
CA ALA A 187 4.11 1.45 17.84
C ALA A 187 5.33 2.38 17.77
N HIS A 188 5.27 3.45 17.00
CA HIS A 188 6.29 4.47 16.76
C HIS A 188 7.57 3.98 16.05
N ASP A 189 8.08 2.81 16.38
CA ASP A 189 9.32 2.25 15.85
C ASP A 189 9.26 0.74 15.62
N ALA A 190 10.28 0.20 14.96
CA ALA A 190 10.39 -1.21 14.62
C ALA A 190 10.68 -2.07 15.86
N GLU A 191 11.47 -1.56 16.81
CA GLU A 191 11.83 -2.24 18.03
C GLU A 191 10.59 -2.56 18.89
N THR A 192 9.63 -1.64 18.97
CA THR A 192 8.35 -1.86 19.66
C THR A 192 7.50 -2.95 18.95
N VAL A 193 7.50 -2.96 17.60
CA VAL A 193 6.79 -4.00 16.83
C VAL A 193 7.45 -5.36 17.04
N ASP A 194 8.79 -5.42 16.99
CA ASP A 194 9.53 -6.67 17.16
C ASP A 194 9.33 -7.27 18.57
N ALA A 195 9.35 -6.43 19.61
CA ALA A 195 9.08 -6.86 20.98
C ALA A 195 7.65 -7.42 21.10
N PHE A 196 6.65 -6.72 20.56
CA PHE A 196 5.26 -7.19 20.57
C PHE A 196 5.08 -8.53 19.83
N LEU A 197 5.74 -8.70 18.69
CA LEU A 197 5.69 -9.96 17.95
C LEU A 197 6.42 -11.10 18.67
N ALA A 198 7.53 -10.81 19.36
CA ALA A 198 8.24 -11.80 20.17
C ALA A 198 7.35 -12.34 21.29
N ASP A 199 6.62 -11.47 22.00
CA ASP A 199 5.68 -11.87 23.06
C ASP A 199 4.57 -12.79 22.52
N ILE A 200 4.06 -12.52 21.31
CA ILE A 200 3.04 -13.37 20.67
C ILE A 200 3.63 -14.72 20.30
N ILE A 201 4.84 -14.77 19.73
CA ILE A 201 5.51 -16.02 19.33
C ILE A 201 5.81 -16.89 20.55
N GLU A 202 6.22 -16.29 21.67
CA GLU A 202 6.47 -17.05 22.92
C GLU A 202 5.19 -17.66 23.49
N ALA A 203 4.03 -17.00 23.29
CA ALA A 203 2.73 -17.47 23.77
C ALA A 203 2.05 -18.51 22.85
N ALA A 204 2.50 -18.66 21.59
CA ALA A 204 1.89 -19.52 20.56
C ALA A 204 2.50 -20.92 20.53
#